data_45678eb0547b681b7226462c337ba351
#
_entry.id   45678eb0547b681b7226462c337ba351
#
_cell.length_a   1.000
_cell.length_b   1.000
_cell.length_c   1.000
_cell.angle_alpha   90.00
_cell.angle_beta   90.00
_cell.angle_gamma   90.00
#
_symmetry.space_group_name_H-M   'P 1'
#
loop_
_entity.id
_entity.type
_entity.pdbx_description
1 polymer ?
#
loop_
_entity_poly.entity_id
_entity_poly.type
_entity_poly.pdbx_seq_one_letter_code
_entity_poly.pdbx_strand_id
1 'polypeptide(L)'
;MKTLRRVVPLVLLPLAVACGQDFALDSADAGSQSSSSSGEPLRDSGSSAPRRDAGNGAPAASGRLDARVDDASAVVAISRDSGDQDATAHESADTGVAVDSATRAEASAVDSAKDGDVGDSAKTGEVGDSGNDASACRQPMVVLSSASTFAVLAGSTVTSVGATSVTGSLGVSPGTAVTGFPPATLTSGSMHDGDPVAAQAEADLTTAYDEAASRTRCAESVAGELGSRTLAPGLYKSAAAITISTGNLTLDGRGNADAVFVFQTSTALNVSAGIQVVLIGGARSTNVFWQVGSAATLGGASSFVGTIMASQAITMDTGAALNGRALAISAAVTLLDNGIAVPAP
;
A
#
# COMPACT_ATOMS: atom_id res chain seq x y z
N MET A 1 15.59 -44.25 44.00
CA MET A 1 16.17 -43.25 43.08
C MET A 1 15.58 -41.88 43.45
N LYS A 2 16.44 -40.98 43.91
CA LYS A 2 16.03 -39.68 44.49
C LYS A 2 15.89 -38.64 43.40
N THR A 3 14.69 -38.08 43.24
CA THR A 3 14.41 -36.94 42.34
C THR A 3 14.85 -35.65 43.01
N LEU A 4 15.84 -35.00 42.39
CA LEU A 4 16.38 -33.71 42.82
C LEU A 4 15.53 -32.58 42.22
N ARG A 5 14.73 -31.89 43.03
CA ARG A 5 14.05 -30.65 42.66
C ARG A 5 15.04 -29.49 42.75
N ARG A 6 15.33 -28.85 41.61
CA ARG A 6 16.05 -27.58 41.57
C ARG A 6 15.07 -26.44 41.88
N VAL A 7 15.34 -25.76 42.97
CA VAL A 7 14.67 -24.49 43.36
C VAL A 7 15.45 -23.37 42.68
N VAL A 8 14.77 -22.55 41.89
CA VAL A 8 15.30 -21.33 41.29
C VAL A 8 14.94 -20.18 42.23
N PRO A 9 15.88 -19.35 42.70
CA PRO A 9 15.55 -18.23 43.55
C PRO A 9 14.98 -17.07 42.73
N LEU A 10 13.86 -16.55 43.20
CA LEU A 10 13.21 -15.32 42.76
C LEU A 10 14.04 -14.13 43.25
N VAL A 11 14.67 -13.40 42.33
CA VAL A 11 15.34 -12.13 42.64
C VAL A 11 14.30 -11.00 42.59
N LEU A 12 13.95 -10.50 43.77
CA LEU A 12 13.19 -9.25 43.91
C LEU A 12 14.16 -8.07 43.67
N LEU A 13 13.88 -7.24 42.68
CA LEU A 13 14.48 -5.90 42.51
C LEU A 13 13.63 -4.90 43.26
N PRO A 14 14.24 -3.97 44.04
CA PRO A 14 13.47 -2.94 44.75
C PRO A 14 13.08 -1.79 43.79
N LEU A 15 11.82 -1.39 43.92
CA LEU A 15 11.23 -0.20 43.32
C LEU A 15 11.78 1.04 44.01
N ALA A 16 12.61 1.83 43.34
CA ALA A 16 13.03 3.16 43.83
C ALA A 16 12.00 4.19 43.43
N VAL A 17 11.24 4.66 44.40
CA VAL A 17 10.43 5.85 44.36
C VAL A 17 11.34 7.06 44.50
N ALA A 18 11.54 7.86 43.45
CA ALA A 18 12.16 9.18 43.56
C ALA A 18 11.05 10.24 43.58
N CYS A 19 11.00 10.88 44.70
CA CYS A 19 10.14 11.99 45.10
C CYS A 19 10.46 13.25 44.29
N GLY A 20 9.43 14.06 44.08
CA GLY A 20 9.39 15.28 43.28
C GLY A 20 10.41 16.38 43.64
N GLN A 21 10.62 17.22 42.68
CA GLN A 21 11.05 18.62 42.94
C GLN A 21 10.20 19.57 42.11
N ASP A 22 9.38 20.30 42.84
CA ASP A 22 8.70 21.51 42.43
C ASP A 22 9.74 22.53 42.00
N PHE A 23 9.59 23.11 40.78
CA PHE A 23 10.23 24.36 40.45
C PHE A 23 9.18 25.44 40.45
N ALA A 24 9.26 26.27 41.52
CA ALA A 24 8.51 27.50 41.72
C ALA A 24 8.86 28.53 40.65
N LEU A 25 7.81 29.20 40.18
CA LEU A 25 7.86 30.48 39.48
C LEU A 25 8.35 31.57 40.42
N ASP A 26 9.43 32.26 40.07
CA ASP A 26 9.80 33.50 40.72
C ASP A 26 9.68 34.65 39.71
N SER A 27 8.78 35.58 40.02
CA SER A 27 8.53 36.84 39.35
C SER A 27 9.14 37.94 40.19
N ALA A 28 10.09 38.69 39.63
CA ALA A 28 10.45 40.02 40.07
C ALA A 28 11.19 40.69 38.91
N ASP A 29 10.69 41.70 38.40
CA ASP A 29 10.44 43.09 38.73
C ASP A 29 11.57 44.02 38.23
N ALA A 30 11.09 45.05 37.60
CA ALA A 30 11.62 46.26 37.04
C ALA A 30 12.98 46.81 37.54
N GLY A 31 13.70 47.43 36.62
CA GLY A 31 14.81 48.29 36.92
C GLY A 31 15.35 49.06 35.72
N SER A 32 14.68 50.15 35.37
CA SER A 32 15.25 51.25 34.56
C SER A 32 16.53 51.72 35.14
N GLN A 33 17.56 52.00 34.32
CA GLN A 33 18.36 53.27 34.48
C GLN A 33 19.15 53.56 33.17
N SER A 34 18.91 54.76 32.75
CA SER A 34 19.60 55.58 31.76
C SER A 34 20.95 56.14 32.29
N SER A 35 21.92 56.27 31.39
CA SER A 35 22.92 57.41 31.35
C SER A 35 23.86 57.17 30.17
N SER A 36 23.80 57.91 29.09
CA SER A 36 24.43 59.17 28.73
C SER A 36 25.95 59.14 28.86
N SER A 37 26.65 59.30 27.74
CA SER A 37 27.52 60.44 27.36
C SER A 37 28.55 59.96 26.31
N SER A 38 28.52 60.58 25.18
CA SER A 38 29.38 61.64 24.64
C SER A 38 30.76 61.15 24.16
N GLY A 39 31.06 61.50 22.91
CA GLY A 39 32.42 61.61 22.40
C GLY A 39 32.57 61.48 20.88
N GLU A 40 32.18 62.48 20.09
CA GLU A 40 32.87 62.86 18.83
C GLU A 40 34.18 63.52 19.14
N PRO A 41 35.11 63.84 18.18
CA PRO A 41 34.96 63.99 16.74
C PRO A 41 36.20 63.66 15.82
N LEU A 42 35.96 63.78 14.51
CA LEU A 42 36.79 64.39 13.45
C LEU A 42 38.04 63.68 12.92
N ARG A 43 38.08 63.42 11.62
CA ARG A 43 38.77 64.09 10.48
C ARG A 43 38.85 63.12 9.31
N ASP A 44 38.33 63.46 8.17
CA ASP A 44 38.63 64.39 7.06
C ASP A 44 39.75 63.90 6.13
N SER A 45 39.48 64.15 4.87
CA SER A 45 40.32 64.11 3.64
C SER A 45 40.15 62.81 2.84
N GLY A 46 39.82 62.81 1.56
CA GLY A 46 39.66 63.88 0.61
C GLY A 46 39.76 63.29 -0.78
N SER A 47 38.97 63.83 -1.71
CA SER A 47 39.30 64.03 -3.12
C SER A 47 39.55 62.78 -4.00
N SER A 48 38.91 62.50 -5.11
CA SER A 48 38.70 63.35 -6.30
C SER A 48 37.85 62.54 -7.31
N ALA A 49 36.88 63.20 -7.89
CA ALA A 49 36.32 62.79 -9.18
C ALA A 49 37.23 63.30 -10.32
N PRO A 50 37.14 62.80 -11.55
CA PRO A 50 36.48 63.62 -12.55
C PRO A 50 35.49 62.93 -13.49
N ARG A 51 34.63 63.76 -13.92
CA ARG A 51 33.62 63.62 -15.00
C ARG A 51 34.26 63.42 -16.37
N ARG A 52 33.49 62.86 -17.27
CA ARG A 52 33.16 63.24 -18.68
C ARG A 52 32.49 62.07 -19.34
N ASP A 53 31.55 62.16 -20.13
CA ASP A 53 30.66 63.04 -20.87
C ASP A 53 29.90 62.16 -21.86
N ALA A 54 28.61 62.41 -21.89
CA ALA A 54 27.75 62.61 -23.04
C ALA A 54 27.68 61.59 -24.19
N GLY A 55 26.43 61.22 -24.48
CA GLY A 55 26.02 60.68 -25.79
C GLY A 55 24.66 60.00 -25.74
N ASN A 56 23.65 60.72 -25.61
CA ASN A 56 22.57 61.10 -26.54
C ASN A 56 21.89 59.93 -27.26
N GLY A 57 20.55 59.81 -27.09
CA GLY A 57 19.72 59.06 -28.02
C GLY A 57 18.46 58.48 -27.39
N ALA A 58 17.49 59.28 -27.02
CA ALA A 58 16.10 58.85 -26.96
C ALA A 58 15.48 58.98 -28.38
N PRO A 59 14.40 58.31 -28.74
CA PRO A 59 13.10 58.78 -28.34
C PRO A 59 12.09 57.71 -27.92
N ALA A 60 11.12 58.22 -27.20
CA ALA A 60 9.89 57.59 -26.75
C ALA A 60 9.02 57.06 -27.87
N ALA A 61 8.35 55.92 -27.60
CA ALA A 61 7.06 55.63 -28.19
C ALA A 61 6.19 55.00 -27.11
N SER A 62 5.28 55.82 -26.64
CA SER A 62 4.08 55.44 -25.89
C SER A 62 3.17 54.61 -26.79
N GLY A 63 2.84 53.40 -26.37
CA GLY A 63 1.83 52.57 -26.98
C GLY A 63 0.95 51.94 -25.89
N ARG A 64 -0.02 52.73 -25.48
CA ARG A 64 -1.15 52.27 -24.66
C ARG A 64 -2.06 51.45 -25.60
N LEU A 65 -2.18 50.18 -25.33
CA LEU A 65 -3.24 49.35 -25.94
C LEU A 65 -4.02 48.68 -24.82
N ASP A 66 -5.26 49.15 -24.71
CA ASP A 66 -6.34 48.52 -24.01
C ASP A 66 -6.53 47.12 -24.58
N ALA A 67 -6.38 46.08 -23.76
CA ALA A 67 -6.79 44.74 -24.10
C ALA A 67 -8.20 44.50 -23.55
N ARG A 68 -9.14 44.49 -24.44
CA ARG A 68 -10.48 43.97 -24.22
C ARG A 68 -10.42 42.51 -23.87
N VAL A 69 -11.17 42.17 -22.85
CA VAL A 69 -11.60 40.83 -22.50
C VAL A 69 -12.65 40.45 -23.55
N ASP A 70 -12.35 39.48 -24.40
CA ASP A 70 -13.35 38.78 -25.18
C ASP A 70 -13.49 37.37 -24.65
N ASP A 71 -14.61 37.18 -24.01
CA ASP A 71 -15.26 35.94 -23.65
C ASP A 71 -15.54 35.11 -24.93
N ALA A 72 -14.96 33.94 -25.04
CA ALA A 72 -15.31 32.97 -26.05
C ALA A 72 -15.56 31.60 -25.40
N SER A 73 -16.75 31.47 -24.86
CA SER A 73 -17.39 30.19 -24.62
C SER A 73 -17.56 29.42 -25.91
N ALA A 74 -16.70 28.45 -26.19
CA ALA A 74 -16.94 27.49 -27.27
C ALA A 74 -17.81 26.35 -26.73
N VAL A 75 -19.11 26.49 -26.93
CA VAL A 75 -20.08 25.40 -26.81
C VAL A 75 -19.92 24.52 -28.03
N VAL A 76 -19.37 23.32 -27.85
CA VAL A 76 -19.45 22.28 -28.88
C VAL A 76 -20.85 21.70 -28.88
N ALA A 77 -21.65 22.09 -29.85
CA ALA A 77 -22.95 21.51 -30.16
C ALA A 77 -22.74 20.15 -30.82
N ILE A 78 -23.19 19.10 -30.15
CA ILE A 78 -23.32 17.77 -30.77
C ILE A 78 -24.59 17.81 -31.64
N SER A 79 -24.39 17.87 -32.94
CA SER A 79 -25.45 17.65 -33.92
C SER A 79 -25.88 16.20 -33.92
N ARG A 80 -27.10 15.95 -33.51
CA ARG A 80 -27.83 14.72 -33.80
C ARG A 80 -28.29 14.83 -35.26
N ASP A 81 -27.68 14.03 -36.11
CA ASP A 81 -28.24 13.78 -37.44
C ASP A 81 -29.09 12.52 -37.36
N SER A 82 -30.38 12.69 -37.58
CA SER A 82 -31.38 11.65 -37.76
C SER A 82 -31.45 11.36 -39.25
N GLY A 83 -30.85 10.25 -39.66
CA GLY A 83 -30.96 9.71 -41.01
C GLY A 83 -31.60 8.34 -40.98
N ASP A 84 -32.81 8.32 -41.35
CA ASP A 84 -33.77 7.25 -41.54
C ASP A 84 -33.40 6.40 -42.76
N GLN A 85 -33.85 5.11 -42.71
CA GLN A 85 -34.12 4.18 -43.83
C GLN A 85 -32.93 3.49 -44.51
N ASP A 86 -32.81 2.17 -44.41
CA ASP A 86 -33.48 1.28 -45.34
C ASP A 86 -33.45 -0.17 -44.87
N ALA A 87 -34.62 -0.81 -44.96
CA ALA A 87 -34.84 -2.20 -44.71
C ALA A 87 -34.49 -3.01 -45.97
N THR A 88 -33.60 -3.96 -45.87
CA THR A 88 -33.60 -5.09 -46.79
C THR A 88 -33.54 -6.39 -46.01
N ALA A 89 -34.70 -7.00 -45.99
CA ALA A 89 -34.90 -8.41 -45.63
C ALA A 89 -34.10 -9.32 -46.58
N HIS A 90 -33.29 -10.21 -46.07
CA HIS A 90 -32.92 -11.43 -46.78
C HIS A 90 -33.38 -12.61 -45.94
N GLU A 91 -34.51 -13.12 -46.41
CA GLU A 91 -35.06 -14.42 -46.17
C GLU A 91 -34.23 -15.43 -46.94
N SER A 92 -33.77 -16.49 -46.30
CA SER A 92 -33.40 -17.75 -46.91
C SER A 92 -33.38 -18.85 -45.83
N ALA A 93 -34.48 -19.55 -45.73
CA ALA A 93 -34.67 -20.97 -46.02
C ALA A 93 -33.86 -21.90 -45.13
N ASP A 94 -34.48 -22.38 -44.08
CA ASP A 94 -35.11 -23.73 -43.94
C ASP A 94 -34.33 -24.85 -44.58
N THR A 95 -33.69 -25.67 -43.71
CA THR A 95 -33.65 -27.12 -43.88
C THR A 95 -33.71 -27.78 -42.50
N GLY A 96 -34.92 -28.15 -42.15
CA GLY A 96 -35.18 -29.05 -41.04
C GLY A 96 -34.66 -30.44 -41.33
N VAL A 97 -34.03 -31.04 -40.34
CA VAL A 97 -33.98 -32.52 -40.21
C VAL A 97 -34.48 -32.84 -38.81
N ALA A 98 -35.75 -33.20 -38.81
CA ALA A 98 -36.37 -33.94 -37.72
C ALA A 98 -35.84 -35.37 -37.80
N VAL A 99 -35.33 -35.89 -36.72
CA VAL A 99 -35.22 -37.33 -36.49
C VAL A 99 -35.94 -37.70 -35.22
N ASP A 100 -36.84 -38.51 -35.49
CA ASP A 100 -37.97 -39.08 -34.83
C ASP A 100 -37.63 -39.83 -33.54
N SER A 101 -38.61 -39.80 -32.66
CA SER A 101 -38.77 -40.61 -31.45
C SER A 101 -38.88 -42.09 -31.76
N ALA A 102 -38.21 -42.92 -31.03
CA ALA A 102 -38.70 -44.28 -30.79
C ALA A 102 -38.26 -44.78 -29.41
N THR A 103 -39.22 -44.75 -28.54
CA THR A 103 -39.48 -45.67 -27.42
C THR A 103 -39.00 -47.08 -27.70
N ARG A 104 -38.30 -47.71 -26.76
CA ARG A 104 -38.60 -49.09 -26.39
C ARG A 104 -38.19 -49.39 -24.94
N ALA A 105 -39.20 -49.60 -24.15
CA ALA A 105 -39.13 -50.32 -22.89
C ALA A 105 -39.06 -51.82 -23.18
N GLU A 106 -38.18 -52.54 -22.55
CA GLU A 106 -38.38 -53.97 -22.27
C GLU A 106 -37.87 -54.29 -20.87
N ALA A 107 -38.81 -54.67 -20.06
CA ALA A 107 -38.64 -55.32 -18.78
C ALA A 107 -38.16 -56.75 -18.97
N SER A 108 -37.26 -57.20 -18.15
CA SER A 108 -37.09 -58.61 -17.85
C SER A 108 -36.78 -58.77 -16.36
N ALA A 109 -37.82 -59.27 -15.69
CA ALA A 109 -37.71 -59.91 -14.40
C ALA A 109 -37.37 -61.41 -14.64
N VAL A 110 -36.49 -61.91 -13.84
CA VAL A 110 -36.40 -63.28 -13.29
C VAL A 110 -35.19 -63.31 -12.37
N ASP A 111 -35.15 -63.85 -11.25
CA ASP A 111 -35.81 -64.81 -10.43
C ASP A 111 -34.91 -65.04 -9.19
N SER A 112 -35.53 -65.47 -8.16
CA SER A 112 -35.06 -65.82 -6.84
C SER A 112 -33.93 -66.84 -6.77
N ALA A 113 -33.02 -66.66 -5.78
CA ALA A 113 -32.57 -67.69 -4.83
C ALA A 113 -31.64 -67.02 -3.80
N LYS A 114 -32.04 -66.80 -2.63
CA LYS A 114 -31.88 -67.52 -1.37
C LYS A 114 -30.48 -68.12 -1.19
N ASP A 115 -29.64 -67.50 -0.31
CA ASP A 115 -29.12 -68.15 0.87
C ASP A 115 -28.38 -67.14 1.75
N GLY A 116 -28.53 -67.31 3.05
CA GLY A 116 -28.03 -66.42 4.08
C GLY A 116 -26.57 -66.61 4.35
N ASP A 117 -25.94 -65.54 4.72
CA ASP A 117 -24.83 -65.53 5.66
C ASP A 117 -24.89 -64.31 6.51
N VAL A 118 -24.92 -64.49 7.84
CA VAL A 118 -24.83 -63.50 8.86
C VAL A 118 -23.37 -63.11 8.96
N GLY A 119 -22.98 -62.03 8.25
CA GLY A 119 -21.68 -61.35 8.39
C GLY A 119 -21.89 -60.02 9.08
N ASP A 120 -21.57 -60.02 10.37
CA ASP A 120 -21.36 -58.83 11.21
C ASP A 120 -20.36 -57.89 10.54
N SER A 121 -20.87 -56.88 9.81
CA SER A 121 -20.05 -55.78 9.35
C SER A 121 -20.21 -54.65 10.33
N ALA A 122 -19.31 -54.63 11.30
CA ALA A 122 -19.02 -53.46 12.05
C ALA A 122 -18.90 -52.26 11.10
N LYS A 123 -19.94 -51.41 11.14
CA LYS A 123 -19.95 -50.08 10.55
C LYS A 123 -18.84 -49.30 11.27
N THR A 124 -17.62 -49.41 10.77
CA THR A 124 -16.58 -48.45 11.08
C THR A 124 -17.12 -47.10 10.62
N GLY A 125 -17.65 -46.33 11.57
CA GLY A 125 -17.92 -44.93 11.36
C GLY A 125 -16.61 -44.32 10.88
N GLU A 126 -16.57 -43.90 9.64
CA GLU A 126 -15.58 -42.92 9.21
C GLU A 126 -15.78 -41.71 10.13
N VAL A 127 -14.95 -41.67 11.15
CA VAL A 127 -14.70 -40.44 11.87
C VAL A 127 -14.08 -39.55 10.80
N GLY A 128 -14.92 -38.69 10.22
CA GLY A 128 -14.46 -37.68 9.30
C GLY A 128 -13.30 -36.96 9.99
N ASP A 129 -12.12 -37.16 9.43
CA ASP A 129 -10.90 -36.47 9.85
C ASP A 129 -11.15 -34.96 9.68
N SER A 130 -11.60 -34.32 10.77
CA SER A 130 -11.72 -32.87 10.88
C SER A 130 -10.36 -32.16 10.87
N GLY A 131 -9.29 -32.90 10.63
CA GLY A 131 -7.92 -32.38 10.60
C GLY A 131 -7.49 -31.74 9.27
N ASN A 132 -8.28 -31.89 8.19
CA ASN A 132 -7.83 -31.53 6.86
C ASN A 132 -8.33 -30.17 6.34
N ASP A 133 -9.28 -29.51 7.03
CA ASP A 133 -9.87 -28.26 6.53
C ASP A 133 -8.89 -27.08 6.63
N ALA A 134 -8.03 -27.03 7.63
CA ALA A 134 -7.04 -25.95 7.77
C ALA A 134 -5.98 -25.98 6.64
N SER A 135 -5.67 -27.16 6.11
CA SER A 135 -4.77 -27.31 4.94
C SER A 135 -5.45 -26.85 3.65
N ALA A 136 -6.75 -27.08 3.54
CA ALA A 136 -7.54 -26.70 2.37
C ALA A 136 -7.65 -25.18 2.17
N CYS A 137 -7.55 -24.39 3.24
CA CYS A 137 -7.68 -22.94 3.21
C CYS A 137 -6.35 -22.18 3.20
N ARG A 138 -5.22 -22.89 3.11
CA ARG A 138 -3.90 -22.23 2.98
C ARG A 138 -3.84 -21.39 1.71
N GLN A 139 -3.39 -20.16 1.87
CA GLN A 139 -3.14 -19.27 0.73
C GLN A 139 -1.74 -19.53 0.17
N PRO A 140 -1.58 -19.65 -1.17
CA PRO A 140 -0.26 -19.62 -1.77
C PRO A 140 0.34 -18.22 -1.65
N MET A 141 1.68 -18.13 -1.76
CA MET A 141 2.37 -16.85 -1.85
C MET A 141 1.94 -16.11 -3.13
N VAL A 142 1.87 -14.78 -3.09
CA VAL A 142 1.69 -13.95 -4.29
C VAL A 142 3.05 -13.82 -4.99
N VAL A 143 3.09 -14.18 -6.27
CA VAL A 143 4.33 -14.16 -7.05
C VAL A 143 4.51 -12.78 -7.67
N LEU A 144 5.51 -12.02 -7.20
CA LEU A 144 5.81 -10.67 -7.66
C LEU A 144 6.77 -10.62 -8.85
N SER A 145 7.39 -11.74 -9.23
CA SER A 145 8.38 -11.84 -10.32
C SER A 145 9.44 -10.72 -10.23
N SER A 146 9.66 -9.93 -11.28
CA SER A 146 10.64 -8.86 -11.29
C SER A 146 10.31 -7.71 -10.32
N ALA A 147 9.04 -7.49 -9.97
CA ALA A 147 8.65 -6.49 -8.96
C ALA A 147 9.14 -6.84 -7.55
N SER A 148 9.57 -8.07 -7.30
CA SER A 148 10.06 -8.53 -5.99
C SER A 148 11.32 -7.83 -5.50
N THR A 149 12.12 -7.27 -6.39
CA THR A 149 13.37 -6.56 -6.07
C THR A 149 13.15 -5.08 -5.72
N PHE A 150 11.97 -4.54 -6.02
CA PHE A 150 11.64 -3.16 -5.79
C PHE A 150 11.10 -2.95 -4.38
N ALA A 151 11.70 -1.98 -3.67
CA ALA A 151 11.15 -1.45 -2.41
C ALA A 151 10.03 -0.43 -2.69
N VAL A 152 10.22 0.35 -3.77
CA VAL A 152 9.26 1.36 -4.23
C VAL A 152 9.10 1.23 -5.74
N LEU A 153 7.86 1.14 -6.22
CA LEU A 153 7.53 1.15 -7.64
C LEU A 153 6.28 1.99 -7.84
N ALA A 154 6.27 2.85 -8.86
CA ALA A 154 5.20 3.80 -9.10
C ALA A 154 4.85 3.92 -10.58
N GLY A 155 3.56 3.98 -10.92
CA GLY A 155 3.09 4.19 -12.28
C GLY A 155 3.39 5.58 -12.83
N SER A 156 3.41 6.61 -11.99
CA SER A 156 3.58 8.00 -12.45
C SER A 156 4.84 8.68 -11.93
N THR A 157 5.00 8.81 -10.63
CA THR A 157 6.13 9.52 -10.01
C THR A 157 6.49 8.94 -8.65
N VAL A 158 7.75 9.07 -8.25
CA VAL A 158 8.18 8.94 -6.87
C VAL A 158 8.66 10.29 -6.37
N THR A 159 8.06 10.76 -5.28
CA THR A 159 8.46 12.01 -4.63
C THR A 159 8.87 11.73 -3.20
N SER A 160 10.05 12.18 -2.82
CA SER A 160 10.52 12.12 -1.44
C SER A 160 10.80 13.50 -0.87
N VAL A 161 10.37 13.72 0.36
CA VAL A 161 10.69 14.92 1.14
C VAL A 161 11.36 14.47 2.43
N GLY A 162 12.49 15.08 2.78
CA GLY A 162 13.26 14.71 3.96
C GLY A 162 14.24 13.55 3.71
N ALA A 163 14.79 13.01 4.80
CA ALA A 163 15.88 12.02 4.76
C ALA A 163 15.38 10.57 4.66
N THR A 164 14.50 10.31 3.69
CA THR A 164 13.99 8.94 3.43
C THR A 164 15.13 7.98 3.12
N SER A 165 15.07 6.78 3.69
CA SER A 165 15.99 5.68 3.42
C SER A 165 15.25 4.53 2.75
N VAL A 166 15.66 4.16 1.54
CA VAL A 166 15.10 3.04 0.78
C VAL A 166 16.15 1.96 0.61
N THR A 167 15.87 0.75 1.11
CA THR A 167 16.72 -0.44 0.92
C THR A 167 16.03 -1.39 -0.05
N GLY A 168 16.56 -1.50 -1.27
CA GLY A 168 15.99 -2.20 -2.43
C GLY A 168 15.93 -1.28 -3.63
N SER A 169 15.48 -1.77 -4.79
CA SER A 169 15.34 -0.95 -5.99
C SER A 169 14.15 0.01 -5.90
N LEU A 170 14.27 1.13 -6.61
CA LEU A 170 13.21 2.12 -6.79
C LEU A 170 12.92 2.25 -8.28
N GLY A 171 11.65 2.23 -8.68
CA GLY A 171 11.26 2.34 -10.07
C GLY A 171 10.05 3.21 -10.32
N VAL A 172 9.99 3.74 -11.55
CA VAL A 172 8.82 4.47 -12.08
C VAL A 172 8.60 4.04 -13.52
N SER A 173 7.39 3.63 -13.88
CA SER A 173 6.97 3.35 -15.27
C SER A 173 5.44 3.31 -15.36
N PRO A 174 4.79 3.87 -16.40
CA PRO A 174 5.36 4.58 -17.56
C PRO A 174 5.86 6.00 -17.26
N GLY A 175 5.66 6.50 -16.04
CA GLY A 175 6.27 7.76 -15.61
C GLY A 175 7.80 7.67 -15.56
N THR A 176 8.45 8.83 -15.41
CA THR A 176 9.92 8.92 -15.39
C THR A 176 10.43 9.82 -14.27
N ALA A 177 9.55 10.40 -13.47
CA ALA A 177 9.95 11.40 -12.50
C ALA A 177 10.23 10.79 -11.12
N VAL A 178 11.47 10.89 -10.69
CA VAL A 178 11.90 10.62 -9.32
C VAL A 178 12.49 11.90 -8.73
N THR A 179 11.94 12.37 -7.63
CA THR A 179 12.35 13.62 -6.97
C THR A 179 12.67 13.40 -5.51
N GLY A 180 13.59 14.23 -4.97
CA GLY A 180 13.98 14.18 -3.57
C GLY A 180 15.07 13.16 -3.24
N PHE A 181 15.78 12.66 -4.24
CA PHE A 181 16.96 11.80 -4.10
C PHE A 181 18.21 12.50 -4.71
N PRO A 182 19.01 13.23 -3.90
CA PRO A 182 18.98 13.47 -2.45
C PRO A 182 17.93 14.51 -2.01
N PRO A 183 17.63 14.67 -0.67
CA PRO A 183 18.34 14.10 0.49
C PRO A 183 18.01 12.63 0.79
N ALA A 184 16.95 12.08 0.22
CA ALA A 184 16.66 10.65 0.36
C ALA A 184 17.80 9.80 -0.22
N THR A 185 17.98 8.60 0.35
CA THR A 185 19.05 7.66 -0.01
C THR A 185 18.49 6.33 -0.47
N LEU A 186 19.16 5.75 -1.48
CA LEU A 186 18.86 4.41 -1.96
C LEU A 186 20.06 3.50 -1.64
N THR A 187 19.78 2.34 -1.01
CA THR A 187 20.79 1.36 -0.63
C THR A 187 20.38 -0.04 -1.11
N SER A 188 21.35 -0.86 -1.45
CA SER A 188 21.15 -2.26 -1.88
C SER A 188 20.18 -2.42 -3.06
N GLY A 189 20.12 -1.44 -3.97
CA GLY A 189 19.28 -1.46 -5.15
C GLY A 189 19.69 -0.40 -6.16
N SER A 190 18.96 -0.32 -7.28
CA SER A 190 19.14 0.63 -8.35
C SER A 190 17.89 1.47 -8.55
N MET A 191 18.07 2.66 -9.12
CA MET A 191 16.99 3.53 -9.56
C MET A 191 16.69 3.25 -11.04
N HIS A 192 15.41 3.09 -11.36
CA HIS A 192 14.88 2.76 -12.67
C HIS A 192 13.80 3.77 -13.03
N ASP A 193 14.16 4.81 -13.77
CA ASP A 193 13.30 5.95 -14.13
C ASP A 193 12.80 5.83 -15.57
N GLY A 194 11.69 5.15 -15.78
CA GLY A 194 11.09 4.93 -17.09
C GLY A 194 11.83 3.94 -17.98
N ASP A 195 12.73 3.15 -17.43
CA ASP A 195 13.51 2.17 -18.17
C ASP A 195 12.75 0.83 -18.36
N PRO A 196 13.24 -0.07 -19.24
CA PRO A 196 12.60 -1.36 -19.48
C PRO A 196 12.52 -2.26 -18.24
N VAL A 197 13.40 -2.09 -17.24
CA VAL A 197 13.39 -2.87 -16.00
C VAL A 197 12.19 -2.47 -15.14
N ALA A 198 11.96 -1.16 -14.99
CA ALA A 198 10.77 -0.65 -14.30
C ALA A 198 9.47 -1.02 -15.05
N ALA A 199 9.49 -0.94 -16.39
CA ALA A 199 8.32 -1.31 -17.21
C ALA A 199 7.95 -2.79 -17.06
N GLN A 200 8.92 -3.70 -17.02
CA GLN A 200 8.67 -5.11 -16.78
C GLN A 200 8.16 -5.34 -15.36
N ALA A 201 8.72 -4.65 -14.36
CA ALA A 201 8.29 -4.76 -12.99
C ALA A 201 6.83 -4.30 -12.79
N GLU A 202 6.39 -3.24 -13.48
CA GLU A 202 4.97 -2.79 -13.46
C GLU A 202 4.03 -3.79 -14.13
N ALA A 203 4.45 -4.44 -15.21
CA ALA A 203 3.66 -5.50 -15.85
C ALA A 203 3.50 -6.72 -14.91
N ASP A 204 4.58 -7.11 -14.24
CA ASP A 204 4.56 -8.21 -13.27
C ASP A 204 3.76 -7.84 -12.01
N LEU A 205 3.86 -6.58 -11.55
CA LEU A 205 3.04 -6.05 -10.46
C LEU A 205 1.55 -6.12 -10.78
N THR A 206 1.17 -5.70 -12.00
CA THR A 206 -0.23 -5.77 -12.45
C THR A 206 -0.73 -7.21 -12.42
N THR A 207 0.07 -8.16 -12.92
CA THR A 207 -0.26 -9.59 -12.89
C THR A 207 -0.43 -10.11 -11.46
N ALA A 208 0.48 -9.73 -10.55
CA ALA A 208 0.43 -10.14 -9.14
C ALA A 208 -0.79 -9.53 -8.42
N TYR A 209 -1.11 -8.26 -8.73
CA TYR A 209 -2.27 -7.57 -8.20
C TYR A 209 -3.58 -8.26 -8.62
N ASP A 210 -3.74 -8.55 -9.92
CA ASP A 210 -4.93 -9.18 -10.46
C ASP A 210 -5.11 -10.61 -9.91
N GLU A 211 -4.02 -11.35 -9.78
CA GLU A 211 -4.02 -12.67 -9.15
C GLU A 211 -4.48 -12.57 -7.69
N ALA A 212 -3.89 -11.65 -6.91
CA ALA A 212 -4.27 -11.45 -5.52
C ALA A 212 -5.73 -10.98 -5.39
N ALA A 213 -6.22 -10.11 -6.26
CA ALA A 213 -7.60 -9.60 -6.27
C ALA A 213 -8.63 -10.69 -6.61
N SER A 214 -8.26 -11.64 -7.46
CA SER A 214 -9.13 -12.73 -7.93
C SER A 214 -9.35 -13.84 -6.90
N ARG A 215 -8.55 -13.89 -5.84
CA ARG A 215 -8.64 -14.93 -4.83
C ARG A 215 -9.97 -14.89 -4.09
N THR A 216 -10.62 -16.04 -3.97
CA THR A 216 -11.91 -16.16 -3.28
C THR A 216 -11.95 -17.34 -2.31
N ARG A 217 -11.01 -18.27 -2.45
CA ARG A 217 -11.01 -19.51 -1.66
C ARG A 217 -10.81 -19.21 -0.18
N CYS A 218 -11.76 -19.64 0.64
CA CYS A 218 -11.77 -19.44 2.08
C CYS A 218 -11.62 -17.96 2.51
N ALA A 219 -12.17 -17.03 1.73
CA ALA A 219 -12.11 -15.61 2.06
C ALA A 219 -12.94 -15.33 3.32
N GLU A 220 -12.32 -14.76 4.32
CA GLU A 220 -12.97 -14.22 5.51
C GLU A 220 -13.39 -12.77 5.25
N SER A 221 -14.68 -12.48 5.37
CA SER A 221 -15.18 -11.11 5.27
C SER A 221 -14.86 -10.34 6.55
N VAL A 222 -14.22 -9.17 6.38
CA VAL A 222 -13.90 -8.27 7.49
C VAL A 222 -14.63 -6.93 7.34
N ALA A 223 -14.97 -6.31 8.46
CA ALA A 223 -15.74 -5.07 8.48
C ALA A 223 -14.91 -3.80 8.16
N GLY A 224 -13.64 -3.95 7.77
CA GLY A 224 -12.75 -2.84 7.43
C GLY A 224 -11.80 -2.45 8.55
N GLU A 225 -12.23 -2.27 9.79
CA GLU A 225 -11.32 -1.97 10.92
C GLU A 225 -10.63 -3.25 11.41
N LEU A 226 -9.30 -3.24 11.36
CA LEU A 226 -8.45 -4.36 11.78
C LEU A 226 -7.62 -4.06 13.04
N GLY A 227 -7.67 -2.85 13.56
CA GLY A 227 -6.95 -2.48 14.78
C GLY A 227 -7.35 -3.33 15.97
N SER A 228 -6.40 -3.57 16.86
CA SER A 228 -6.55 -4.40 18.07
C SER A 228 -6.95 -5.87 17.81
N ARG A 229 -6.86 -6.34 16.55
CA ARG A 229 -7.16 -7.74 16.20
C ARG A 229 -5.88 -8.58 16.14
N THR A 230 -6.04 -9.87 16.42
CA THR A 230 -5.04 -10.91 16.12
C THR A 230 -5.62 -11.81 15.05
N LEU A 231 -4.95 -11.89 13.90
CA LEU A 231 -5.41 -12.64 12.74
C LEU A 231 -4.50 -13.83 12.46
N ALA A 232 -5.10 -14.93 12.05
CA ALA A 232 -4.43 -16.14 11.60
C ALA A 232 -4.06 -16.03 10.09
N PRO A 233 -3.21 -16.93 9.56
CA PRO A 233 -2.95 -17.00 8.13
C PRO A 233 -4.22 -17.23 7.33
N GLY A 234 -4.42 -16.49 6.23
CA GLY A 234 -5.64 -16.58 5.45
C GLY A 234 -5.82 -15.46 4.44
N LEU A 235 -7.00 -15.45 3.83
CA LEU A 235 -7.48 -14.44 2.92
C LEU A 235 -8.57 -13.62 3.60
N TYR A 236 -8.36 -12.32 3.73
CA TYR A 236 -9.28 -11.36 4.37
C TYR A 236 -9.80 -10.39 3.33
N LYS A 237 -11.11 -10.27 3.21
CA LYS A 237 -11.75 -9.43 2.19
C LYS A 237 -12.65 -8.39 2.84
N SER A 238 -12.43 -7.13 2.48
CA SER A 238 -13.30 -6.01 2.88
C SER A 238 -13.99 -5.39 1.66
N ALA A 239 -15.28 -5.17 1.76
CA ALA A 239 -16.03 -4.38 0.79
C ALA A 239 -15.86 -2.86 1.00
N ALA A 240 -15.39 -2.45 2.17
CA ALA A 240 -15.07 -1.07 2.54
C ALA A 240 -13.55 -0.89 2.64
N ALA A 241 -13.10 0.33 2.92
CA ALA A 241 -11.69 0.58 3.20
C ALA A 241 -11.21 -0.27 4.38
N ILE A 242 -10.00 -0.81 4.25
CA ILE A 242 -9.31 -1.40 5.40
C ILE A 242 -8.68 -0.25 6.18
N THR A 243 -9.02 -0.20 7.47
CA THR A 243 -8.45 0.76 8.42
C THR A 243 -7.74 0.02 9.56
N ILE A 244 -6.65 0.59 10.05
CA ILE A 244 -5.97 0.14 11.26
C ILE A 244 -5.78 1.38 12.12
N SER A 245 -6.75 1.64 13.03
CA SER A 245 -6.84 2.91 13.75
C SER A 245 -7.02 2.76 15.26
N THR A 246 -7.65 1.69 15.73
CA THR A 246 -8.02 1.52 17.14
C THR A 246 -6.97 0.76 17.96
N GLY A 247 -5.78 0.53 17.40
CA GLY A 247 -4.67 -0.18 18.01
C GLY A 247 -3.90 -1.02 17.01
N ASN A 248 -2.87 -1.71 17.46
CA ASN A 248 -2.01 -2.50 16.59
C ASN A 248 -2.75 -3.73 16.03
N LEU A 249 -2.42 -4.07 14.78
CA LEU A 249 -2.83 -5.33 14.17
C LEU A 249 -1.76 -6.38 14.45
N THR A 250 -2.15 -7.55 14.95
CA THR A 250 -1.23 -8.67 15.16
C THR A 250 -1.50 -9.78 14.14
N LEU A 251 -0.47 -10.25 13.45
CA LEU A 251 -0.52 -11.37 12.52
C LEU A 251 0.22 -12.55 13.15
N ASP A 252 -0.52 -13.60 13.48
CA ASP A 252 0.01 -14.78 14.15
C ASP A 252 0.20 -15.93 13.15
N GLY A 253 1.46 -16.26 12.83
CA GLY A 253 1.81 -17.38 11.95
C GLY A 253 1.51 -18.76 12.50
N ARG A 254 1.07 -18.88 13.76
CA ARG A 254 0.76 -20.13 14.44
C ARG A 254 1.90 -21.16 14.38
N GLY A 255 3.14 -20.70 14.50
CA GLY A 255 4.34 -21.53 14.40
C GLY A 255 4.77 -21.87 12.98
N ASN A 256 4.09 -21.36 11.96
CA ASN A 256 4.42 -21.62 10.56
C ASN A 256 5.10 -20.40 9.92
N ALA A 257 6.37 -20.55 9.54
CA ALA A 257 7.13 -19.51 8.87
C ALA A 257 6.67 -19.24 7.41
N ASP A 258 5.96 -20.20 6.81
CA ASP A 258 5.41 -20.09 5.46
C ASP A 258 3.94 -19.64 5.46
N ALA A 259 3.46 -19.17 6.62
CA ALA A 259 2.11 -18.63 6.78
C ALA A 259 1.90 -17.40 5.88
N VAL A 260 0.89 -17.44 5.01
CA VAL A 260 0.56 -16.35 4.08
C VAL A 260 -0.69 -15.62 4.55
N PHE A 261 -0.61 -14.29 4.54
CA PHE A 261 -1.70 -13.38 4.83
C PHE A 261 -1.99 -12.53 3.60
N VAL A 262 -3.22 -12.56 3.12
CA VAL A 262 -3.66 -11.76 1.99
C VAL A 262 -4.85 -10.91 2.41
N PHE A 263 -4.73 -9.61 2.24
CA PHE A 263 -5.78 -8.65 2.50
C PHE A 263 -6.26 -8.05 1.18
N GLN A 264 -7.56 -8.08 0.95
CA GLN A 264 -8.17 -7.51 -0.23
C GLN A 264 -9.15 -6.41 0.19
N THR A 265 -9.04 -5.24 -0.45
CA THR A 265 -10.06 -4.21 -0.39
C THR A 265 -10.30 -3.61 -1.78
N SER A 266 -11.57 -3.38 -2.12
CA SER A 266 -11.93 -2.69 -3.37
C SER A 266 -11.72 -1.17 -3.30
N THR A 267 -11.41 -0.64 -2.10
CA THR A 267 -11.22 0.78 -1.84
C THR A 267 -9.83 1.05 -1.26
N ALA A 268 -9.70 1.79 -0.19
CA ALA A 268 -8.44 2.27 0.36
C ALA A 268 -7.91 1.43 1.53
N LEU A 269 -6.60 1.54 1.76
CA LEU A 269 -5.94 1.12 2.99
C LEU A 269 -5.51 2.37 3.78
N ASN A 270 -5.96 2.52 5.02
CA ASN A 270 -5.62 3.64 5.87
C ASN A 270 -5.07 3.15 7.22
N VAL A 271 -3.85 3.55 7.53
CA VAL A 271 -3.19 3.25 8.80
C VAL A 271 -3.00 4.55 9.57
N SER A 272 -3.50 4.61 10.80
CA SER A 272 -3.34 5.80 11.65
C SER A 272 -1.91 5.96 12.15
N ALA A 273 -1.59 7.19 12.55
CA ALA A 273 -0.27 7.52 13.09
C ALA A 273 0.08 6.68 14.32
N GLY A 274 1.34 6.24 14.42
CA GLY A 274 1.87 5.46 15.55
C GLY A 274 1.40 4.01 15.61
N ILE A 275 0.54 3.57 14.68
CA ILE A 275 0.03 2.19 14.64
C ILE A 275 1.10 1.22 14.11
N GLN A 276 1.09 0.01 14.63
CA GLN A 276 2.01 -1.04 14.24
C GLN A 276 1.28 -2.28 13.73
N VAL A 277 1.82 -2.91 12.70
CA VAL A 277 1.48 -4.29 12.34
C VAL A 277 2.55 -5.21 12.92
N VAL A 278 2.16 -6.05 13.85
CA VAL A 278 3.04 -6.90 14.66
C VAL A 278 2.99 -8.34 14.16
N LEU A 279 4.14 -8.96 13.94
CA LEU A 279 4.26 -10.35 13.52
C LEU A 279 4.62 -11.22 14.74
N ILE A 280 3.86 -12.28 14.97
CA ILE A 280 4.14 -13.28 16.00
C ILE A 280 4.00 -14.71 15.44
N GLY A 281 4.35 -15.71 16.24
CA GLY A 281 4.13 -17.11 15.86
C GLY A 281 4.85 -17.53 14.57
N GLY A 282 6.00 -16.94 14.26
CA GLY A 282 6.77 -17.26 13.05
C GLY A 282 6.30 -16.59 11.78
N ALA A 283 5.28 -15.70 11.83
CA ALA A 283 4.87 -14.92 10.66
C ALA A 283 6.02 -14.07 10.11
N ARG A 284 6.11 -13.95 8.78
CA ARG A 284 7.16 -13.19 8.08
C ARG A 284 6.55 -12.09 7.22
N SER A 285 7.22 -10.94 7.18
CA SER A 285 6.79 -9.79 6.34
C SER A 285 6.81 -10.11 4.84
N THR A 286 7.65 -11.06 4.40
CA THR A 286 7.68 -11.56 3.02
C THR A 286 6.37 -12.20 2.58
N ASN A 287 5.57 -12.69 3.51
CA ASN A 287 4.35 -13.46 3.26
C ASN A 287 3.07 -12.68 3.58
N VAL A 288 3.17 -11.36 3.73
CA VAL A 288 2.02 -10.48 3.96
C VAL A 288 1.78 -9.62 2.73
N PHE A 289 0.56 -9.67 2.19
CA PHE A 289 0.19 -8.99 0.95
C PHE A 289 -1.09 -8.17 1.14
N TRP A 290 -1.06 -6.92 0.69
CA TRP A 290 -2.17 -5.97 0.75
C TRP A 290 -2.55 -5.58 -0.66
N GLN A 291 -3.63 -6.16 -1.18
CA GLN A 291 -4.22 -5.76 -2.45
C GLN A 291 -5.24 -4.65 -2.18
N VAL A 292 -4.99 -3.47 -2.74
CA VAL A 292 -5.72 -2.23 -2.45
C VAL A 292 -6.31 -1.66 -3.73
N GLY A 293 -7.64 -1.62 -3.83
CA GLY A 293 -8.37 -1.20 -5.04
C GLY A 293 -8.28 0.31 -5.34
N SER A 294 -7.74 1.11 -4.43
CA SER A 294 -7.54 2.54 -4.60
C SER A 294 -6.19 2.94 -4.01
N ALA A 295 -6.14 3.95 -3.15
CA ALA A 295 -4.92 4.46 -2.54
C ALA A 295 -4.63 3.82 -1.17
N ALA A 296 -3.35 3.80 -0.79
CA ALA A 296 -2.90 3.43 0.54
C ALA A 296 -2.24 4.63 1.25
N THR A 297 -2.57 4.82 2.53
CA THR A 297 -1.96 5.85 3.37
C THR A 297 -1.44 5.22 4.67
N LEU A 298 -0.15 5.40 4.92
CA LEU A 298 0.49 5.03 6.16
C LEU A 298 0.72 6.29 6.99
N GLY A 299 0.01 6.41 8.11
CA GLY A 299 0.11 7.56 8.99
C GLY A 299 1.48 7.71 9.65
N GLY A 300 1.79 8.90 10.07
CA GLY A 300 3.11 9.26 10.58
C GLY A 300 3.58 8.40 11.75
N ALA A 301 4.86 8.06 11.78
CA ALA A 301 5.48 7.20 12.79
C ALA A 301 4.83 5.81 12.93
N SER A 302 4.05 5.36 11.94
CA SER A 302 3.53 3.99 11.90
C SER A 302 4.64 2.99 11.52
N SER A 303 4.48 1.74 11.95
CA SER A 303 5.37 0.63 11.57
C SER A 303 4.57 -0.44 10.86
N PHE A 304 4.73 -0.55 9.56
CA PHE A 304 3.94 -1.40 8.71
C PHE A 304 4.74 -2.54 8.11
N VAL A 305 4.10 -3.66 7.81
CA VAL A 305 4.77 -4.83 7.25
C VAL A 305 4.03 -5.39 6.05
N GLY A 306 4.80 -5.96 5.11
CA GLY A 306 4.28 -6.65 3.95
C GLY A 306 4.33 -5.82 2.66
N THR A 307 3.91 -6.45 1.57
CA THR A 307 3.87 -5.83 0.25
C THR A 307 2.52 -5.15 0.02
N ILE A 308 2.53 -3.84 -0.18
CA ILE A 308 1.37 -3.05 -0.57
C ILE A 308 1.34 -2.99 -2.10
N MET A 309 0.26 -3.49 -2.69
CA MET A 309 -0.04 -3.40 -4.12
C MET A 309 -1.29 -2.53 -4.27
N ALA A 310 -1.11 -1.27 -4.59
CA ALA A 310 -2.21 -0.31 -4.72
C ALA A 310 -2.49 0.00 -6.19
N SER A 311 -3.76 0.03 -6.58
CA SER A 311 -4.12 0.42 -7.96
C SER A 311 -3.84 1.89 -8.24
N GLN A 312 -3.84 2.71 -7.19
CA GLN A 312 -3.57 4.15 -7.25
C GLN A 312 -2.37 4.53 -6.37
N ALA A 313 -2.40 5.69 -5.75
CA ALA A 313 -1.27 6.26 -5.02
C ALA A 313 -0.98 5.55 -3.68
N ILE A 314 0.28 5.61 -3.28
CA ILE A 314 0.71 5.26 -1.93
C ILE A 314 1.34 6.50 -1.30
N THR A 315 0.87 6.87 -0.10
CA THR A 315 1.42 7.96 0.69
C THR A 315 1.93 7.41 2.02
N MET A 316 3.16 7.72 2.34
CA MET A 316 3.74 7.45 3.64
C MET A 316 4.02 8.77 4.34
N ASP A 317 3.29 9.05 5.42
CA ASP A 317 3.46 10.26 6.21
C ASP A 317 4.76 10.23 7.01
N THR A 318 5.12 11.39 7.57
CA THR A 318 6.41 11.61 8.21
C THR A 318 6.78 10.55 9.24
N GLY A 319 7.92 9.92 9.03
CA GLY A 319 8.49 8.92 9.93
C GLY A 319 7.81 7.55 9.87
N ALA A 320 6.89 7.32 8.95
CA ALA A 320 6.34 5.98 8.74
C ALA A 320 7.42 5.02 8.24
N ALA A 321 7.43 3.80 8.78
CA ALA A 321 8.38 2.75 8.42
C ALA A 321 7.66 1.55 7.78
N LEU A 322 8.23 1.02 6.69
CA LEU A 322 7.71 -0.14 5.97
C LEU A 322 8.77 -1.23 5.85
N ASN A 323 8.56 -2.33 6.55
CA ASN A 323 9.29 -3.57 6.28
C ASN A 323 8.52 -4.36 5.22
N GLY A 324 8.77 -4.03 3.97
CA GLY A 324 7.93 -4.48 2.87
C GLY A 324 8.22 -3.74 1.58
N ARG A 325 7.18 -3.58 0.75
CA ARG A 325 7.23 -2.91 -0.55
C ARG A 325 6.03 -1.97 -0.72
N ALA A 326 6.28 -0.81 -1.31
CA ALA A 326 5.26 0.15 -1.71
C ALA A 326 5.16 0.17 -3.24
N LEU A 327 4.19 -0.56 -3.79
CA LEU A 327 4.02 -0.79 -5.22
C LEU A 327 2.68 -0.21 -5.69
N ALA A 328 2.73 0.87 -6.48
CA ALA A 328 1.58 1.63 -6.96
C ALA A 328 1.46 1.53 -8.49
N ILE A 329 0.41 0.89 -9.00
CA ILE A 329 0.26 0.54 -10.43
C ILE A 329 0.10 1.79 -11.32
N SER A 330 -0.77 2.74 -10.96
CA SER A 330 -1.13 3.81 -11.90
C SER A 330 -0.74 5.21 -11.45
N ALA A 331 -0.41 5.41 -10.18
CA ALA A 331 -0.20 6.72 -9.61
C ALA A 331 1.12 6.85 -8.86
N ALA A 332 1.26 7.91 -8.07
CA ALA A 332 2.49 8.26 -7.39
C ALA A 332 2.73 7.49 -6.09
N VAL A 333 3.99 7.36 -5.72
CA VAL A 333 4.41 7.06 -4.34
C VAL A 333 5.02 8.32 -3.74
N THR A 334 4.44 8.77 -2.61
CA THR A 334 4.90 9.95 -1.88
C THR A 334 5.48 9.55 -0.53
N LEU A 335 6.67 10.01 -0.25
CA LEU A 335 7.47 9.64 0.92
C LEU A 335 7.87 10.89 1.70
N LEU A 336 7.68 10.85 3.03
CA LEU A 336 7.97 11.96 3.94
C LEU A 336 8.85 11.46 5.09
N ASP A 337 10.17 11.53 4.91
CA ASP A 337 11.16 11.13 5.94
C ASP A 337 10.96 9.67 6.43
N ASN A 338 10.92 8.73 5.50
CA ASN A 338 10.50 7.35 5.74
C ASN A 338 11.67 6.36 5.77
N GLY A 339 11.42 5.19 6.36
CA GLY A 339 12.26 4.01 6.25
C GLY A 339 11.55 2.89 5.48
N ILE A 340 12.09 2.46 4.34
CA ILE A 340 11.52 1.36 3.56
C ILE A 340 12.60 0.32 3.32
N ALA A 341 12.30 -0.94 3.63
CA ALA A 341 13.23 -2.03 3.37
C ALA A 341 12.51 -3.24 2.79
N VAL A 342 13.00 -3.74 1.66
CA VAL A 342 12.57 -5.05 1.15
C VAL A 342 12.91 -6.11 2.21
N PRO A 343 11.95 -6.93 2.63
CA PRO A 343 12.20 -7.96 3.62
C PRO A 343 13.29 -8.94 3.15
N ALA A 344 14.17 -9.33 4.06
CA ALA A 344 15.08 -10.44 3.79
C ALA A 344 14.28 -11.74 3.58
N PRO A 345 14.70 -12.61 2.67
CA PRO A 345 14.05 -13.89 2.35
C PRO A 345 14.01 -14.88 3.52
#